data_8e2fc4794964729663e90715995741bc
#
_entry.id   8e2fc4794964729663e90715995741bc
#
_cell.length_a   1.000
_cell.length_b   1.000
_cell.length_c   1.000
_cell.angle_alpha   90.00
_cell.angle_beta   90.00
_cell.angle_gamma   90.00
#
_symmetry.space_group_name_H-M   'P 1'
#
loop_
_entity.id
_entity.type
_entity.pdbx_description
1 polymer ?
#
loop_
_entity_poly.entity_id
_entity_poly.type
_entity_poly.pdbx_seq_one_letter_code
_entity_poly.pdbx_strand_id
1 'polypeptide(L)'
;MAEFRDRYGPWALVTGAGNGLGAEFARQLAKQGLNVVLADLDAAGLDAVATELRVQTGVEIRTVQLDLAQPAFMTQLDPVIQGLDIGLVINNAGISALGLFTGRPLQDHLSVVDVNVRAPLVLAHHFAPRLIQRGKGGLLFVSSLSALQGTAYVANYAATKSWNLIFAEGLWEEMQGTGVDVLGYLVGSTRTPGFVNSRPRLERASLVKVMEMPAVVKGALASLGKGPTCVAGAGNGMAAALLCRLLPRRWAVRVVSGTTRKLYG
;
A
#
# COMPACT_ATOMS: atom_id res chain seq x y z
N MET A 1 16.22 -15.80 -2.86
CA MET A 1 16.74 -14.52 -2.33
C MET A 1 17.62 -13.80 -3.36
N ALA A 2 18.62 -14.44 -3.95
CA ALA A 2 19.47 -13.81 -4.98
C ALA A 2 18.63 -13.26 -6.14
N GLU A 3 17.76 -14.06 -6.73
CA GLU A 3 16.90 -13.68 -7.85
C GLU A 3 16.01 -12.46 -7.54
N PHE A 4 15.42 -12.36 -6.34
CA PHE A 4 14.61 -11.21 -5.93
C PHE A 4 15.46 -9.93 -5.81
N ARG A 5 16.65 -10.05 -5.18
CA ARG A 5 17.58 -8.93 -5.07
C ARG A 5 18.10 -8.48 -6.43
N ASP A 6 18.41 -9.41 -7.31
CA ASP A 6 18.90 -9.09 -8.68
C ASP A 6 17.84 -8.36 -9.49
N ARG A 7 16.56 -8.67 -9.31
CA ARG A 7 15.45 -8.04 -10.01
C ARG A 7 15.07 -6.67 -9.40
N TYR A 8 14.91 -6.61 -8.08
CA TYR A 8 14.32 -5.47 -7.37
C TYR A 8 15.31 -4.65 -6.53
N GLY A 9 16.53 -5.13 -6.29
CA GLY A 9 17.57 -4.39 -5.54
C GLY A 9 18.38 -3.48 -6.45
N PRO A 10 19.43 -2.80 -5.96
CA PRO A 10 19.88 -2.89 -4.56
C PRO A 10 19.05 -2.11 -3.54
N TRP A 11 18.24 -1.13 -3.97
CA TRP A 11 17.43 -0.29 -3.08
C TRP A 11 15.94 -0.46 -3.32
N ALA A 12 15.18 -0.41 -2.24
CA ALA A 12 13.73 -0.26 -2.26
C ALA A 12 13.31 1.02 -1.54
N LEU A 13 12.27 1.69 -2.04
CA LEU A 13 11.58 2.79 -1.36
C LEU A 13 10.26 2.28 -0.78
N VAL A 14 10.02 2.53 0.51
CA VAL A 14 8.75 2.18 1.17
C VAL A 14 8.13 3.44 1.78
N THR A 15 6.91 3.77 1.36
CA THR A 15 6.13 4.86 1.95
C THR A 15 5.22 4.36 3.07
N GLY A 16 5.00 5.19 4.11
CA GLY A 16 4.29 4.78 5.31
C GLY A 16 5.08 3.73 6.10
N ALA A 17 6.40 3.90 6.17
CA ALA A 17 7.34 2.91 6.68
C ALA A 17 7.57 2.96 8.20
N GLY A 18 7.04 3.97 8.90
CA GLY A 18 7.21 4.16 10.34
C GLY A 18 6.46 3.12 11.19
N ASN A 19 5.42 2.50 10.64
CA ASN A 19 4.65 1.48 11.36
C ASN A 19 3.88 0.53 10.42
N GLY A 20 3.13 -0.41 11.00
CA GLY A 20 2.15 -1.23 10.29
C GLY A 20 2.74 -2.05 9.13
N LEU A 21 2.01 -2.09 8.01
CA LEU A 21 2.42 -2.84 6.83
C LEU A 21 3.69 -2.28 6.20
N GLY A 22 3.91 -0.95 6.22
CA GLY A 22 5.11 -0.33 5.67
C GLY A 22 6.37 -0.76 6.41
N ALA A 23 6.35 -0.74 7.74
CA ALA A 23 7.44 -1.26 8.55
C ALA A 23 7.69 -2.75 8.30
N GLU A 24 6.63 -3.54 8.12
CA GLU A 24 6.75 -4.97 7.80
C GLU A 24 7.31 -5.20 6.38
N PHE A 25 6.92 -4.38 5.38
CA PHE A 25 7.57 -4.39 4.06
C PHE A 25 9.08 -4.14 4.20
N ALA A 26 9.46 -3.10 4.94
CA ALA A 26 10.85 -2.78 5.17
C ALA A 26 11.63 -3.96 5.81
N ARG A 27 11.05 -4.62 6.82
CA ARG A 27 11.64 -5.81 7.46
C ARG A 27 11.87 -6.95 6.47
N GLN A 28 10.87 -7.27 5.66
CA GLN A 28 10.97 -8.39 4.73
C GLN A 28 11.91 -8.09 3.56
N LEU A 29 11.95 -6.85 3.07
CA LEU A 29 12.88 -6.41 2.03
C LEU A 29 14.34 -6.41 2.54
N ALA A 30 14.58 -5.89 3.74
CA ALA A 30 15.90 -5.92 4.37
C ALA A 30 16.40 -7.36 4.62
N LYS A 31 15.53 -8.27 5.06
CA LYS A 31 15.84 -9.71 5.18
C LYS A 31 16.15 -10.39 3.85
N GLN A 32 15.67 -9.85 2.72
CA GLN A 32 16.01 -10.29 1.37
C GLN A 32 17.29 -9.65 0.84
N GLY A 33 17.96 -8.81 1.64
CA GLY A 33 19.24 -8.17 1.33
C GLY A 33 19.11 -6.89 0.52
N LEU A 34 17.94 -6.26 0.48
CA LEU A 34 17.79 -4.93 -0.13
C LEU A 34 18.09 -3.85 0.89
N ASN A 35 18.80 -2.82 0.48
CA ASN A 35 18.84 -1.55 1.19
C ASN A 35 17.47 -0.87 1.10
N VAL A 36 17.06 -0.12 2.13
CA VAL A 36 15.71 0.44 2.17
C VAL A 36 15.73 1.93 2.49
N VAL A 37 15.00 2.69 1.68
CA VAL A 37 14.61 4.07 2.01
C VAL A 37 13.24 4.01 2.69
N LEU A 38 13.18 4.45 3.93
CA LEU A 38 11.98 4.52 4.75
C LEU A 38 11.42 5.94 4.72
N ALA A 39 10.22 6.12 4.19
CA ALA A 39 9.55 7.41 4.10
C ALA A 39 8.24 7.40 4.92
N ASP A 40 8.09 8.31 5.88
CA ASP A 40 6.90 8.46 6.71
C ASP A 40 6.79 9.88 7.27
N LEU A 41 5.62 10.24 7.77
CA LEU A 41 5.40 11.45 8.56
C LEU A 41 5.90 11.27 10.01
N ASP A 42 5.83 10.04 10.54
CA ASP A 42 6.23 9.68 11.91
C ASP A 42 7.74 9.47 12.02
N ALA A 43 8.45 10.52 12.43
CA ALA A 43 9.90 10.47 12.63
C ALA A 43 10.32 9.42 13.68
N ALA A 44 9.57 9.32 14.79
CA ALA A 44 9.88 8.37 15.87
C ALA A 44 9.73 6.92 15.40
N GLY A 45 8.67 6.65 14.63
CA GLY A 45 8.46 5.35 13.99
C GLY A 45 9.56 5.00 13.00
N LEU A 46 9.98 5.97 12.16
CA LEU A 46 11.11 5.79 11.23
C LEU A 46 12.41 5.43 11.97
N ASP A 47 12.75 6.16 13.03
CA ASP A 47 13.96 5.92 13.79
C ASP A 47 13.97 4.55 14.48
N ALA A 48 12.83 4.15 15.04
CA ALA A 48 12.67 2.84 15.66
C ALA A 48 12.87 1.70 14.64
N VAL A 49 12.19 1.77 13.48
CA VAL A 49 12.32 0.77 12.41
C VAL A 49 13.73 0.76 11.82
N ALA A 50 14.31 1.92 11.57
CA ALA A 50 15.67 2.00 11.02
C ALA A 50 16.72 1.41 11.98
N THR A 51 16.61 1.70 13.27
CA THR A 51 17.50 1.14 14.30
C THR A 51 17.37 -0.38 14.36
N GLU A 52 16.13 -0.90 14.40
CA GLU A 52 15.86 -2.34 14.36
C GLU A 52 16.54 -2.99 13.16
N LEU A 53 16.32 -2.45 11.96
CA LEU A 53 16.79 -3.07 10.72
C LEU A 53 18.32 -3.03 10.58
N ARG A 54 18.98 -1.94 10.97
CA ARG A 54 20.45 -1.83 10.96
C ARG A 54 21.10 -2.90 11.84
N VAL A 55 20.49 -3.17 13.00
CA VAL A 55 21.01 -4.20 13.94
C VAL A 55 20.77 -5.61 13.39
N GLN A 56 19.59 -5.86 12.80
CA GLN A 56 19.19 -7.22 12.45
C GLN A 56 19.70 -7.71 11.09
N THR A 57 19.99 -6.82 10.14
CA THR A 57 20.17 -7.24 8.74
C THR A 57 21.48 -6.81 8.10
N GLY A 58 22.14 -5.80 8.62
CA GLY A 58 23.38 -5.25 8.05
C GLY A 58 23.25 -4.53 6.71
N VAL A 59 22.01 -4.33 6.20
CA VAL A 59 21.75 -3.53 4.99
C VAL A 59 21.75 -2.04 5.30
N GLU A 60 21.98 -1.22 4.28
CA GLU A 60 21.91 0.23 4.44
C GLU A 60 20.45 0.70 4.55
N ILE A 61 20.17 1.55 5.54
CA ILE A 61 18.85 2.13 5.77
C ILE A 61 18.98 3.65 5.75
N ARG A 62 18.20 4.29 4.87
CA ARG A 62 17.98 5.74 4.87
C ARG A 62 16.58 6.06 5.32
N THR A 63 16.41 7.14 6.05
CA THR A 63 15.11 7.63 6.52
C THR A 63 14.84 9.01 5.94
N VAL A 64 13.59 9.29 5.62
CA VAL A 64 13.13 10.61 5.27
C VAL A 64 11.78 10.87 5.92
N GLN A 65 11.75 11.87 6.81
CA GLN A 65 10.50 12.38 7.35
C GLN A 65 9.88 13.30 6.31
N LEU A 66 8.68 12.96 5.83
CA LEU A 66 7.96 13.78 4.87
C LEU A 66 6.44 13.59 4.99
N ASP A 67 5.72 14.66 4.67
CA ASP A 67 4.25 14.62 4.57
C ASP A 67 3.83 14.45 3.10
N LEU A 68 3.35 13.27 2.75
CA LEU A 68 2.86 12.96 1.41
C LEU A 68 1.60 13.75 1.02
N ALA A 69 0.93 14.39 1.96
CA ALA A 69 -0.16 15.32 1.66
C ALA A 69 0.34 16.65 1.09
N GLN A 70 1.62 16.99 1.26
CA GLN A 70 2.20 18.21 0.69
C GLN A 70 2.49 18.04 -0.81
N PRO A 71 2.11 19.02 -1.67
CA PRO A 71 2.40 18.93 -3.11
C PRO A 71 3.88 18.79 -3.44
N ALA A 72 4.74 19.41 -2.64
CA ALA A 72 6.18 19.49 -2.87
C ALA A 72 6.98 18.43 -2.10
N PHE A 73 6.37 17.32 -1.66
CA PHE A 73 7.07 16.29 -0.86
C PHE A 73 8.32 15.72 -1.54
N MET A 74 8.38 15.74 -2.86
CA MET A 74 9.56 15.29 -3.61
C MET A 74 10.81 16.12 -3.30
N THR A 75 10.68 17.41 -2.94
CA THR A 75 11.83 18.22 -2.55
C THR A 75 12.57 17.70 -1.30
N GLN A 76 11.85 16.97 -0.45
CA GLN A 76 12.43 16.30 0.73
C GLN A 76 12.94 14.90 0.38
N LEU A 77 12.28 14.19 -0.54
CA LEU A 77 12.65 12.84 -0.95
C LEU A 77 13.87 12.82 -1.87
N ASP A 78 13.92 13.69 -2.88
CA ASP A 78 14.96 13.69 -3.92
C ASP A 78 16.40 13.73 -3.37
N PRO A 79 16.75 14.58 -2.37
CA PRO A 79 18.11 14.58 -1.81
C PRO A 79 18.51 13.23 -1.16
N VAL A 80 17.54 12.51 -0.59
CA VAL A 80 17.80 11.24 0.10
C VAL A 80 18.00 10.09 -0.89
N ILE A 81 17.30 10.13 -2.03
CA ILE A 81 17.38 9.08 -3.07
C ILE A 81 18.39 9.39 -4.17
N GLN A 82 18.99 10.58 -4.17
CA GLN A 82 19.97 10.97 -5.18
C GLN A 82 21.14 9.98 -5.23
N GLY A 83 21.46 9.48 -6.43
CA GLY A 83 22.52 8.50 -6.66
C GLY A 83 22.17 7.07 -6.25
N LEU A 84 20.95 6.80 -5.76
CA LEU A 84 20.51 5.43 -5.45
C LEU A 84 19.88 4.75 -6.67
N ASP A 85 20.25 3.49 -6.89
CA ASP A 85 19.58 2.61 -7.84
C ASP A 85 18.34 1.98 -7.16
N ILE A 86 17.21 2.73 -7.16
CA ILE A 86 15.93 2.25 -6.62
C ILE A 86 15.29 1.29 -7.62
N GLY A 87 15.28 0.00 -7.28
CA GLY A 87 14.68 -1.04 -8.12
C GLY A 87 13.25 -1.44 -7.72
N LEU A 88 12.76 -1.03 -6.54
CA LEU A 88 11.40 -1.33 -6.07
C LEU A 88 10.79 -0.15 -5.32
N VAL A 89 9.57 0.22 -5.69
CA VAL A 89 8.80 1.23 -4.96
C VAL A 89 7.53 0.62 -4.38
N ILE A 90 7.38 0.68 -3.06
CA ILE A 90 6.19 0.23 -2.33
C ILE A 90 5.35 1.46 -1.98
N ASN A 91 4.32 1.73 -2.76
CA ASN A 91 3.30 2.73 -2.48
C ASN A 91 2.33 2.16 -1.43
N ASN A 92 2.73 2.20 -0.16
CA ASN A 92 1.99 1.65 0.96
C ASN A 92 1.28 2.72 1.79
N ALA A 93 1.83 3.92 1.92
CA ALA A 93 1.21 4.99 2.68
C ALA A 93 -0.27 5.16 2.33
N GLY A 94 -1.10 5.33 3.32
CA GLY A 94 -2.52 5.55 3.12
C GLY A 94 -3.24 5.91 4.41
N ILE A 95 -4.16 6.86 4.30
CA ILE A 95 -4.99 7.34 5.39
C ILE A 95 -6.48 7.21 5.03
N SER A 96 -7.34 7.29 6.04
CA SER A 96 -8.79 7.22 5.86
C SER A 96 -9.48 8.30 6.70
N ALA A 97 -10.46 8.97 6.14
CA ALA A 97 -11.42 9.80 6.86
C ALA A 97 -12.63 8.92 7.26
N LEU A 98 -12.45 8.11 8.31
CA LEU A 98 -13.46 7.18 8.80
C LEU A 98 -14.67 7.92 9.38
N GLY A 99 -15.87 7.55 8.94
CA GLY A 99 -17.15 8.13 9.39
C GLY A 99 -18.08 8.46 8.23
N LEU A 100 -19.24 9.05 8.54
CA LEU A 100 -20.15 9.56 7.52
C LEU A 100 -19.46 10.70 6.74
N PHE A 101 -19.63 10.73 5.43
CA PHE A 101 -18.97 11.72 4.56
C PHE A 101 -19.24 13.15 5.00
N THR A 102 -20.49 13.46 5.31
CA THR A 102 -20.92 14.80 5.76
C THR A 102 -20.54 15.13 7.19
N GLY A 103 -20.08 14.13 7.97
CA GLY A 103 -19.65 14.30 9.36
C GLY A 103 -18.15 14.59 9.53
N ARG A 104 -17.41 14.73 8.43
CA ARG A 104 -15.97 15.01 8.43
C ARG A 104 -15.66 16.31 7.71
N PRO A 105 -14.67 17.09 8.16
CA PRO A 105 -14.20 18.26 7.45
C PRO A 105 -13.75 17.93 6.02
N LEU A 106 -13.98 18.85 5.08
CA LEU A 106 -13.51 18.70 3.69
C LEU A 106 -11.99 18.45 3.61
N GLN A 107 -11.23 19.12 4.48
CA GLN A 107 -9.76 18.98 4.50
C GLN A 107 -9.32 17.53 4.80
N ASP A 108 -10.04 16.79 5.66
CA ASP A 108 -9.74 15.38 5.89
C ASP A 108 -9.88 14.55 4.60
N HIS A 109 -10.93 14.84 3.83
CA HIS A 109 -11.16 14.17 2.54
C HIS A 109 -10.13 14.53 1.48
N LEU A 110 -9.70 15.80 1.43
CA LEU A 110 -8.63 16.25 0.53
C LEU A 110 -7.30 15.58 0.90
N SER A 111 -6.95 15.54 2.18
CA SER A 111 -5.75 14.82 2.65
C SER A 111 -5.75 13.35 2.27
N VAL A 112 -6.91 12.68 2.32
CA VAL A 112 -7.05 11.27 1.84
C VAL A 112 -6.73 11.16 0.35
N VAL A 113 -7.18 12.12 -0.48
CA VAL A 113 -6.86 12.14 -1.92
C VAL A 113 -5.38 12.42 -2.14
N ASP A 114 -4.81 13.37 -1.42
CA ASP A 114 -3.41 13.75 -1.55
C ASP A 114 -2.46 12.59 -1.22
N VAL A 115 -2.67 11.94 -0.08
CA VAL A 115 -1.82 10.81 0.34
C VAL A 115 -2.07 9.55 -0.49
N ASN A 116 -3.35 9.21 -0.75
CA ASN A 116 -3.67 7.91 -1.34
C ASN A 116 -3.67 7.92 -2.88
N VAL A 117 -3.75 9.08 -3.53
CA VAL A 117 -3.85 9.21 -5.00
C VAL A 117 -2.71 10.04 -5.55
N ARG A 118 -2.59 11.32 -5.14
CA ARG A 118 -1.58 12.22 -5.70
C ARG A 118 -0.17 11.73 -5.42
N ALA A 119 0.14 11.34 -4.20
CA ALA A 119 1.49 10.89 -3.87
C ALA A 119 1.91 9.64 -4.65
N PRO A 120 1.14 8.52 -4.71
CA PRO A 120 1.51 7.37 -5.54
C PRO A 120 1.56 7.68 -7.04
N LEU A 121 0.74 8.63 -7.56
CA LEU A 121 0.84 9.10 -8.93
C LEU A 121 2.20 9.78 -9.19
N VAL A 122 2.59 10.70 -8.32
CA VAL A 122 3.87 11.44 -8.44
C VAL A 122 5.06 10.48 -8.35
N LEU A 123 5.03 9.54 -7.39
CA LEU A 123 6.09 8.53 -7.24
C LEU A 123 6.15 7.62 -8.47
N ALA A 124 5.02 7.13 -8.97
CA ALA A 124 5.00 6.30 -10.17
C ALA A 124 5.56 7.05 -11.38
N HIS A 125 5.15 8.30 -11.59
CA HIS A 125 5.65 9.15 -12.68
C HIS A 125 7.17 9.40 -12.58
N HIS A 126 7.69 9.57 -11.36
CA HIS A 126 9.11 9.79 -11.11
C HIS A 126 9.95 8.52 -11.34
N PHE A 127 9.47 7.35 -10.89
CA PHE A 127 10.25 6.13 -10.92
C PHE A 127 10.06 5.27 -12.18
N ALA A 128 8.88 5.27 -12.80
CA ALA A 128 8.60 4.42 -13.96
C ALA A 128 9.63 4.60 -15.10
N PRO A 129 9.98 5.83 -15.55
CA PRO A 129 10.99 6.01 -16.61
C PRO A 129 12.36 5.45 -16.21
N ARG A 130 12.75 5.59 -14.93
CA ARG A 130 14.04 5.08 -14.42
C ARG A 130 14.07 3.57 -14.39
N LEU A 131 12.97 2.93 -13.98
CA LEU A 131 12.84 1.46 -13.97
C LEU A 131 12.83 0.90 -15.40
N ILE A 132 12.16 1.57 -16.35
CA ILE A 132 12.20 1.20 -17.79
C ILE A 132 13.64 1.28 -18.32
N GLN A 133 14.34 2.38 -18.06
CA GLN A 133 15.74 2.53 -18.45
C GLN A 133 16.64 1.45 -17.83
N ARG A 134 16.33 1.05 -16.59
CA ARG A 134 17.02 -0.04 -15.87
C ARG A 134 16.71 -1.41 -16.47
N GLY A 135 15.62 -1.59 -17.22
CA GLY A 135 15.16 -2.85 -17.81
C GLY A 135 14.67 -3.89 -16.80
N LYS A 136 14.49 -3.53 -15.55
CA LYS A 136 14.00 -4.40 -14.45
C LYS A 136 13.58 -3.58 -13.23
N GLY A 137 12.71 -4.12 -12.41
CA GLY A 137 12.27 -3.49 -11.15
C GLY A 137 10.78 -3.63 -10.94
N GLY A 138 10.22 -2.85 -10.00
CA GLY A 138 8.80 -2.96 -9.71
C GLY A 138 8.16 -1.77 -9.02
N LEU A 139 6.85 -1.60 -9.26
CA LEU A 139 5.95 -0.68 -8.61
C LEU A 139 4.84 -1.48 -7.93
N LEU A 140 4.73 -1.43 -6.62
CA LEU A 140 3.66 -2.06 -5.86
C LEU A 140 2.76 -1.01 -5.24
N PHE A 141 1.45 -1.14 -5.47
CA PHE A 141 0.42 -0.27 -4.90
C PHE A 141 -0.41 -1.05 -3.89
N VAL A 142 -0.34 -0.66 -2.62
CA VAL A 142 -1.15 -1.27 -1.56
C VAL A 142 -2.57 -0.70 -1.63
N SER A 143 -3.45 -1.48 -2.24
CA SER A 143 -4.88 -1.21 -2.33
C SER A 143 -5.63 -1.89 -1.17
N SER A 144 -6.93 -2.00 -1.27
CA SER A 144 -7.81 -2.59 -0.25
C SER A 144 -8.95 -3.36 -0.90
N LEU A 145 -9.52 -4.33 -0.19
CA LEU A 145 -10.79 -4.95 -0.59
C LEU A 145 -11.94 -3.94 -0.75
N SER A 146 -11.88 -2.80 -0.05
CA SER A 146 -12.82 -1.70 -0.26
C SER A 146 -12.74 -1.05 -1.64
N ALA A 147 -11.66 -1.29 -2.40
CA ALA A 147 -11.50 -0.83 -3.78
C ALA A 147 -12.54 -1.43 -4.75
N LEU A 148 -13.09 -2.59 -4.42
CA LEU A 148 -13.95 -3.35 -5.33
C LEU A 148 -15.35 -2.75 -5.46
N GLN A 149 -15.82 -2.00 -4.46
CA GLN A 149 -17.15 -1.34 -4.48
C GLN A 149 -17.18 -0.14 -3.53
N GLY A 150 -18.12 0.78 -3.73
CA GLY A 150 -18.42 1.84 -2.78
C GLY A 150 -18.88 1.29 -1.44
N THR A 151 -18.47 1.92 -0.34
CA THR A 151 -18.74 1.47 1.04
C THR A 151 -19.04 2.64 1.94
N ALA A 152 -20.14 2.59 2.71
CA ALA A 152 -20.47 3.60 3.70
C ALA A 152 -19.36 3.71 4.77
N TYR A 153 -19.24 4.86 5.42
CA TYR A 153 -18.23 5.22 6.41
C TYR A 153 -16.80 5.38 5.90
N VAL A 154 -16.48 4.84 4.72
CA VAL A 154 -15.16 4.96 4.09
C VAL A 154 -15.28 5.27 2.60
N ALA A 155 -16.32 6.02 2.19
CA ALA A 155 -16.64 6.25 0.79
C ALA A 155 -15.47 6.82 -0.01
N ASN A 156 -14.85 7.91 0.48
CA ASN A 156 -13.70 8.54 -0.16
C ASN A 156 -12.46 7.62 -0.15
N TYR A 157 -12.18 6.96 0.97
CA TYR A 157 -11.10 5.98 1.06
C TYR A 157 -11.28 4.84 0.04
N ALA A 158 -12.48 4.26 -0.05
CA ALA A 158 -12.77 3.21 -1.02
C ALA A 158 -12.52 3.68 -2.47
N ALA A 159 -12.91 4.92 -2.78
CA ALA A 159 -12.66 5.52 -4.10
C ALA A 159 -11.16 5.68 -4.38
N THR A 160 -10.37 6.16 -3.39
CA THR A 160 -8.91 6.28 -3.57
C THR A 160 -8.22 4.93 -3.71
N LYS A 161 -8.69 3.88 -3.01
CA LYS A 161 -8.13 2.54 -3.17
C LYS A 161 -8.57 1.86 -4.48
N SER A 162 -9.75 2.20 -5.02
CA SER A 162 -10.15 1.84 -6.39
C SER A 162 -9.23 2.50 -7.42
N TRP A 163 -8.88 3.77 -7.22
CA TRP A 163 -7.93 4.45 -8.08
C TRP A 163 -6.57 3.71 -8.12
N ASN A 164 -6.01 3.35 -6.96
CA ASN A 164 -4.74 2.59 -6.89
C ASN A 164 -4.82 1.26 -7.65
N LEU A 165 -5.97 0.56 -7.55
CA LEU A 165 -6.17 -0.72 -8.23
C LEU A 165 -6.19 -0.54 -9.75
N ILE A 166 -7.06 0.32 -10.26
CA ILE A 166 -7.23 0.55 -11.71
C ILE A 166 -5.97 1.17 -12.33
N PHE A 167 -5.31 2.08 -11.59
CA PHE A 167 -4.06 2.68 -12.03
C PHE A 167 -2.94 1.62 -12.16
N ALA A 168 -2.83 0.72 -11.19
CA ALA A 168 -1.86 -0.38 -11.26
C ALA A 168 -2.14 -1.32 -12.44
N GLU A 169 -3.42 -1.63 -12.73
CA GLU A 169 -3.80 -2.46 -13.88
C GLU A 169 -3.39 -1.81 -15.21
N GLY A 170 -3.66 -0.51 -15.38
CA GLY A 170 -3.25 0.24 -16.57
C GLY A 170 -1.74 0.29 -16.74
N LEU A 171 -1.01 0.65 -15.66
CA LEU A 171 0.45 0.67 -15.69
C LEU A 171 1.06 -0.71 -15.95
N TRP A 172 0.47 -1.78 -15.42
CA TRP A 172 0.93 -3.14 -15.67
C TRP A 172 0.93 -3.46 -17.17
N GLU A 173 -0.14 -3.09 -17.89
CA GLU A 173 -0.21 -3.28 -19.35
C GLU A 173 0.79 -2.39 -20.10
N GLU A 174 0.93 -1.11 -19.72
CA GLU A 174 1.90 -0.20 -20.33
C GLU A 174 3.35 -0.64 -20.12
N MET A 175 3.65 -1.36 -19.04
CA MET A 175 4.98 -1.84 -18.71
C MET A 175 5.34 -3.20 -19.35
N GLN A 176 4.44 -3.83 -20.12
CA GLN A 176 4.73 -5.10 -20.80
C GLN A 176 5.95 -4.96 -21.72
N GLY A 177 6.87 -5.92 -21.65
CA GLY A 177 8.11 -5.92 -22.42
C GLY A 177 9.23 -5.00 -21.92
N THR A 178 8.98 -4.16 -20.90
CA THR A 178 10.00 -3.24 -20.32
C THR A 178 10.85 -3.89 -19.23
N GLY A 179 10.45 -5.05 -18.71
CA GLY A 179 11.06 -5.70 -17.54
C GLY A 179 10.61 -5.16 -16.20
N VAL A 180 9.69 -4.18 -16.17
CA VAL A 180 9.15 -3.58 -14.94
C VAL A 180 7.86 -4.30 -14.52
N ASP A 181 7.82 -4.79 -13.29
CA ASP A 181 6.63 -5.39 -12.72
C ASP A 181 5.76 -4.33 -12.04
N VAL A 182 4.46 -4.40 -12.27
CA VAL A 182 3.48 -3.56 -11.56
C VAL A 182 2.46 -4.45 -10.87
N LEU A 183 2.11 -4.14 -9.62
CA LEU A 183 1.15 -4.91 -8.85
C LEU A 183 0.23 -4.01 -8.03
N GLY A 184 -1.08 -4.13 -8.24
CA GLY A 184 -2.13 -3.68 -7.33
C GLY A 184 -2.44 -4.77 -6.29
N TYR A 185 -2.08 -4.56 -5.02
CA TYR A 185 -2.27 -5.58 -3.99
C TYR A 185 -3.43 -5.23 -3.06
N LEU A 186 -4.52 -6.01 -3.12
CA LEU A 186 -5.73 -5.76 -2.35
C LEU A 186 -5.64 -6.40 -0.97
N VAL A 187 -5.55 -5.56 0.05
CA VAL A 187 -5.45 -5.98 1.46
C VAL A 187 -6.83 -5.96 2.11
N GLY A 188 -7.16 -7.02 2.85
CA GLY A 188 -8.31 -7.07 3.74
C GLY A 188 -8.02 -6.45 5.11
N SER A 189 -8.94 -6.65 6.07
CA SER A 189 -8.69 -6.26 7.46
C SER A 189 -7.40 -6.91 7.95
N THR A 190 -6.44 -6.09 8.37
CA THR A 190 -5.13 -6.53 8.83
C THR A 190 -4.84 -5.89 10.18
N ARG A 191 -4.26 -6.63 11.11
CA ARG A 191 -3.93 -6.16 12.46
C ARG A 191 -2.78 -5.16 12.44
N THR A 192 -3.02 -3.99 11.85
CA THR A 192 -2.10 -2.84 11.88
C THR A 192 -2.43 -1.91 13.06
N PRO A 193 -1.49 -1.08 13.53
CA PRO A 193 -1.78 -0.05 14.52
C PRO A 193 -2.96 0.85 14.10
N GLY A 194 -3.03 1.28 12.85
CA GLY A 194 -4.13 2.09 12.33
C GLY A 194 -5.49 1.38 12.40
N PHE A 195 -5.55 0.08 12.09
CA PHE A 195 -6.76 -0.72 12.22
C PHE A 195 -7.17 -0.87 13.70
N VAL A 196 -6.23 -1.20 14.58
CA VAL A 196 -6.51 -1.35 16.02
C VAL A 196 -6.98 -0.01 16.62
N ASN A 197 -6.32 1.10 16.29
CA ASN A 197 -6.65 2.44 16.76
C ASN A 197 -8.02 2.93 16.24
N SER A 198 -8.51 2.41 15.12
CA SER A 198 -9.87 2.70 14.63
C SER A 198 -10.97 2.04 15.48
N ARG A 199 -10.60 1.21 16.45
CA ARG A 199 -11.50 0.51 17.40
C ARG A 199 -12.67 -0.19 16.71
N PRO A 200 -12.42 -1.09 15.74
CA PRO A 200 -13.47 -1.79 15.04
C PRO A 200 -14.22 -2.74 16.00
N ARG A 201 -15.54 -2.75 15.94
CA ARG A 201 -16.40 -3.64 16.74
C ARG A 201 -16.46 -5.02 16.09
N LEU A 202 -15.37 -5.79 16.18
CA LEU A 202 -15.24 -7.10 15.54
C LEU A 202 -16.29 -8.11 16.00
N GLU A 203 -16.74 -8.01 17.24
CA GLU A 203 -17.81 -8.84 17.80
C GLU A 203 -19.14 -8.71 17.05
N ARG A 204 -19.36 -7.56 16.36
CA ARG A 204 -20.55 -7.30 15.54
C ARG A 204 -20.38 -7.72 14.06
N ALA A 205 -19.19 -8.08 13.66
CA ALA A 205 -18.83 -8.40 12.27
C ALA A 205 -18.03 -9.71 12.20
N SER A 206 -18.59 -10.78 12.71
CA SER A 206 -17.93 -12.11 12.85
C SER A 206 -17.38 -12.72 11.55
N LEU A 207 -17.87 -12.28 10.40
CA LEU A 207 -17.38 -12.73 9.09
C LEU A 207 -16.09 -12.02 8.64
N VAL A 208 -15.68 -10.96 9.35
CA VAL A 208 -14.44 -10.23 9.03
C VAL A 208 -13.25 -10.99 9.57
N LYS A 209 -12.48 -11.58 8.65
CA LYS A 209 -11.22 -12.25 8.99
C LYS A 209 -10.09 -11.21 9.04
N VAL A 210 -9.50 -11.03 10.21
CA VAL A 210 -8.33 -10.17 10.40
C VAL A 210 -7.07 -10.98 10.12
N MET A 211 -6.20 -10.48 9.23
CA MET A 211 -4.92 -11.11 8.87
C MET A 211 -3.77 -10.49 9.67
N GLU A 212 -2.69 -11.24 9.83
CA GLU A 212 -1.45 -10.74 10.42
C GLU A 212 -0.53 -10.14 9.35
N MET A 213 0.15 -9.05 9.70
CA MET A 213 0.99 -8.27 8.76
C MET A 213 2.05 -9.11 8.03
N PRO A 214 2.80 -10.03 8.71
CA PRO A 214 3.85 -10.79 8.02
C PRO A 214 3.33 -11.66 6.87
N ALA A 215 2.16 -12.27 7.03
CA ALA A 215 1.55 -13.09 5.99
C ALA A 215 1.07 -12.24 4.80
N VAL A 216 0.50 -11.07 5.08
CA VAL A 216 0.04 -10.11 4.05
C VAL A 216 1.21 -9.63 3.21
N VAL A 217 2.29 -9.17 3.84
CA VAL A 217 3.47 -8.65 3.14
C VAL A 217 4.19 -9.74 2.36
N LYS A 218 4.37 -10.93 2.96
CA LYS A 218 4.95 -12.09 2.26
C LYS A 218 4.17 -12.42 0.98
N GLY A 219 2.83 -12.39 1.07
CA GLY A 219 1.95 -12.61 -0.08
C GLY A 219 2.13 -11.53 -1.16
N ALA A 220 2.25 -10.26 -0.78
CA ALA A 220 2.47 -9.15 -1.71
C ALA A 220 3.78 -9.30 -2.48
N LEU A 221 4.90 -9.51 -1.76
CA LEU A 221 6.22 -9.68 -2.38
C LEU A 221 6.30 -10.92 -3.28
N ALA A 222 5.65 -12.02 -2.86
CA ALA A 222 5.57 -13.24 -3.68
C ALA A 222 4.67 -13.10 -4.92
N SER A 223 3.83 -12.07 -5.00
CA SER A 223 2.91 -11.82 -6.11
C SER A 223 3.47 -10.84 -7.15
N LEU A 224 4.58 -10.16 -6.87
CA LEU A 224 5.26 -9.33 -7.85
C LEU A 224 5.63 -10.17 -9.09
N GLY A 225 5.38 -9.61 -10.27
CA GLY A 225 5.63 -10.27 -11.56
C GLY A 225 4.60 -11.34 -11.96
N LYS A 226 3.52 -11.57 -11.17
CA LYS A 226 2.51 -12.61 -11.46
C LYS A 226 1.19 -12.08 -12.04
N GLY A 227 1.11 -10.81 -12.31
CA GLY A 227 -0.09 -10.21 -12.91
C GLY A 227 -0.41 -8.83 -12.35
N PRO A 228 -1.46 -8.17 -12.88
CA PRO A 228 -1.77 -6.79 -12.50
C PRO A 228 -2.26 -6.66 -11.06
N THR A 229 -2.97 -7.68 -10.56
CA THR A 229 -3.61 -7.61 -9.24
C THR A 229 -3.52 -8.92 -8.48
N CYS A 230 -3.47 -8.82 -7.15
CA CYS A 230 -3.57 -9.97 -6.26
C CYS A 230 -4.33 -9.58 -4.97
N VAL A 231 -5.11 -10.51 -4.45
CA VAL A 231 -5.85 -10.34 -3.18
C VAL A 231 -5.13 -11.07 -2.05
N ALA A 232 -4.92 -10.38 -0.94
CA ALA A 232 -4.32 -10.97 0.25
C ALA A 232 -5.21 -12.08 0.84
N GLY A 233 -4.70 -13.32 0.85
CA GLY A 233 -5.39 -14.48 1.41
C GLY A 233 -6.45 -15.10 0.49
N ALA A 234 -6.38 -16.40 0.28
CA ALA A 234 -7.25 -17.14 -0.64
C ALA A 234 -8.75 -16.98 -0.33
N GLY A 235 -9.15 -16.99 0.94
CA GLY A 235 -10.55 -16.77 1.33
C GLY A 235 -11.09 -15.40 0.97
N ASN A 236 -10.26 -14.36 1.10
CA ASN A 236 -10.62 -13.01 0.66
C ASN A 236 -10.75 -12.93 -0.86
N GLY A 237 -9.88 -13.61 -1.60
CA GLY A 237 -9.96 -13.68 -3.06
C GLY A 237 -11.27 -14.31 -3.56
N MET A 238 -11.71 -15.41 -2.95
CA MET A 238 -12.98 -16.04 -3.28
C MET A 238 -14.18 -15.13 -2.96
N ALA A 239 -14.19 -14.51 -1.76
CA ALA A 239 -15.26 -13.59 -1.38
C ALA A 239 -15.32 -12.37 -2.30
N ALA A 240 -14.18 -11.80 -2.67
CA ALA A 240 -14.09 -10.68 -3.62
C ALA A 240 -14.61 -11.07 -5.01
N ALA A 241 -14.22 -12.23 -5.52
CA ALA A 241 -14.68 -12.72 -6.82
C ALA A 241 -16.20 -12.94 -6.84
N LEU A 242 -16.76 -13.52 -5.76
CA LEU A 242 -18.20 -13.74 -5.60
C LEU A 242 -18.98 -12.40 -5.58
N LEU A 243 -18.54 -11.46 -4.74
CA LEU A 243 -19.15 -10.14 -4.61
C LEU A 243 -19.13 -9.34 -5.91
N CYS A 244 -18.01 -9.35 -6.64
CA CYS A 244 -17.84 -8.54 -7.83
C CYS A 244 -18.48 -9.14 -9.09
N ARG A 245 -18.56 -10.47 -9.20
CA ARG A 245 -19.01 -11.16 -10.42
C ARG A 245 -20.47 -11.62 -10.40
N LEU A 246 -21.01 -11.92 -9.20
CA LEU A 246 -22.33 -12.53 -9.09
C LEU A 246 -23.42 -11.61 -8.52
N LEU A 247 -23.04 -10.55 -7.77
CA LEU A 247 -24.03 -9.65 -7.18
C LEU A 247 -24.23 -8.39 -8.03
N PRO A 248 -25.49 -7.97 -8.29
CA PRO A 248 -25.76 -6.65 -8.83
C PRO A 248 -25.11 -5.57 -7.96
N ARG A 249 -24.51 -4.55 -8.57
CA ARG A 249 -23.71 -3.51 -7.89
C ARG A 249 -24.37 -2.93 -6.64
N ARG A 250 -25.68 -2.62 -6.71
CA ARG A 250 -26.44 -2.08 -5.58
C ARG A 250 -26.47 -3.00 -4.36
N TRP A 251 -26.49 -4.33 -4.58
CA TRP A 251 -26.50 -5.32 -3.51
C TRP A 251 -25.11 -5.49 -2.90
N ALA A 252 -24.07 -5.54 -3.73
CA ALA A 252 -22.68 -5.58 -3.25
C ALA A 252 -22.38 -4.37 -2.34
N VAL A 253 -22.75 -3.14 -2.77
CA VAL A 253 -22.60 -1.93 -1.95
C VAL A 253 -23.37 -2.03 -0.63
N ARG A 254 -24.63 -2.54 -0.63
CA ARG A 254 -25.42 -2.68 0.59
C ARG A 254 -24.84 -3.70 1.56
N VAL A 255 -24.39 -4.86 1.06
CA VAL A 255 -23.83 -5.94 1.87
C VAL A 255 -22.53 -5.45 2.55
N VAL A 256 -21.60 -4.89 1.78
CA VAL A 256 -20.32 -4.41 2.32
C VAL A 256 -20.54 -3.20 3.25
N SER A 257 -21.43 -2.27 2.89
CA SER A 257 -21.79 -1.15 3.78
C SER A 257 -22.43 -1.63 5.08
N GLY A 258 -23.22 -2.71 5.04
CA GLY A 258 -23.76 -3.35 6.24
C GLY A 258 -22.66 -3.84 7.19
N THR A 259 -21.60 -4.46 6.64
CA THR A 259 -20.42 -4.87 7.42
C THR A 259 -19.68 -3.68 8.01
N THR A 260 -19.46 -2.63 7.22
CA THR A 260 -18.75 -1.42 7.68
C THR A 260 -19.54 -0.67 8.75
N ARG A 261 -20.88 -0.62 8.65
CA ARG A 261 -21.74 -0.08 9.70
C ARG A 261 -21.64 -0.88 11.01
N LYS A 262 -21.55 -2.19 10.93
CA LYS A 262 -21.35 -3.04 12.13
C LYS A 262 -20.01 -2.79 12.78
N LEU A 263 -18.98 -2.52 11.99
CA LEU A 263 -17.62 -2.26 12.50
C LEU A 263 -17.50 -0.86 13.14
N TYR A 264 -18.12 0.16 12.54
CA TYR A 264 -17.81 1.56 12.82
C TYR A 264 -19.04 2.46 13.11
N GLY A 265 -20.26 1.91 12.97
CA GLY A 265 -21.51 2.63 13.21
C GLY A 265 -22.03 2.58 14.66
#